data_597f3a74faf7e2775bf786f3947427ae
#
_entry.id   597f3a74faf7e2775bf786f3947427ae
#
_cell.length_a   1.000
_cell.length_b   1.000
_cell.length_c   1.000
_cell.angle_alpha   90.00
_cell.angle_beta   90.00
_cell.angle_gamma   90.00
#
_symmetry.space_group_name_H-M   'P 1'
#
loop_
_entity.id
_entity.type
_entity.pdbx_description
1 polymer ?
#
loop_
_entity_poly.entity_id
_entity_poly.type
_entity_poly.pdbx_seq_one_letter_code
_entity_poly.pdbx_strand_id
1 'polypeptide(L)'
;MHHNDVSGSEYGEVPLHSVFPTKAAEVSSVEDLYEFISSGPFMNSLGLTPEGVAESIDKWLACGLHLCRLFQLNELDLSFPQKVRLYHYYLPVFFWCEEQISQHRSQYKDGEDIPPLVIGFSAPQGCGKTTLVFALDYLFKVTGRKSATISIDDFYLTAEDQAKLREAHPGNALLELRGNAGSHDLPFSVETLTALSNLSEEGMKMKLPRYDKSAYNGKGDRADPSTWPEVEGPLTVVLFEGWMLGFKPVPVEVVKAVDPQLETVNRNLEAYYDAWDKFIKAWIVIKIKDPSCVYQWRLQAEIAMREAGNPGMSNDEVVLYTLFSYKLSTEPKPDAFWGI
;
A
#
# COMPACT_ATOMS: atom_id res chain seq x y z
N MET A 1 -0.22 -34.33 -16.44
CA MET A 1 -0.77 -33.02 -16.79
C MET A 1 -1.69 -32.61 -15.65
N HIS A 2 -1.16 -31.93 -14.65
CA HIS A 2 -1.94 -31.29 -13.60
C HIS A 2 -1.43 -29.86 -13.52
N HIS A 3 -2.29 -28.93 -13.95
CA HIS A 3 -2.12 -27.53 -13.70
C HIS A 3 -2.35 -27.30 -12.20
N ASN A 4 -1.31 -26.96 -11.47
CA ASN A 4 -1.44 -26.36 -10.16
C ASN A 4 -1.53 -24.86 -10.37
N ASP A 5 -2.74 -24.33 -10.35
CA ASP A 5 -3.00 -22.92 -10.11
C ASP A 5 -2.57 -22.60 -8.68
N VAL A 6 -1.42 -21.94 -8.55
CA VAL A 6 -0.99 -21.32 -7.28
C VAL A 6 -1.44 -19.86 -7.31
N SER A 7 -2.75 -19.65 -7.15
CA SER A 7 -3.32 -18.36 -6.76
C SER A 7 -3.79 -18.46 -5.32
N GLY A 8 -2.92 -18.14 -4.38
CA GLY A 8 -3.28 -18.14 -2.98
C GLY A 8 -2.34 -17.23 -2.22
N SER A 9 -2.65 -15.94 -2.17
CA SER A 9 -2.11 -15.11 -1.11
C SER A 9 -2.85 -15.45 0.17
N GLU A 10 -2.31 -16.36 0.95
CA GLU A 10 -2.73 -16.60 2.32
C GLU A 10 -2.35 -15.39 3.19
N TYR A 11 -3.18 -14.38 3.17
CA TYR A 11 -3.20 -13.39 4.25
C TYR A 11 -4.44 -13.68 5.07
N GLY A 12 -4.22 -14.33 6.24
CA GLY A 12 -5.26 -14.60 7.22
C GLY A 12 -6.05 -13.33 7.53
N GLU A 13 -7.36 -13.45 7.58
CA GLU A 13 -8.27 -12.39 8.00
C GLU A 13 -7.88 -11.91 9.40
N VAL A 14 -7.41 -10.68 9.51
CA VAL A 14 -7.28 -10.00 10.79
C VAL A 14 -8.69 -9.63 11.24
N PRO A 15 -9.19 -10.14 12.38
CA PRO A 15 -10.51 -9.80 12.83
C PRO A 15 -10.57 -8.31 13.21
N LEU A 16 -11.29 -7.53 12.46
CA LEU A 16 -11.60 -6.11 12.74
C LEU A 16 -12.51 -5.90 13.95
N HIS A 17 -12.75 -6.92 14.77
CA HIS A 17 -13.73 -6.92 15.84
C HIS A 17 -13.43 -5.97 17.01
N SER A 18 -12.22 -5.40 17.10
CA SER A 18 -11.82 -4.58 18.25
C SER A 18 -11.95 -3.06 18.04
N VAL A 19 -12.31 -2.59 16.86
CA VAL A 19 -12.22 -1.14 16.52
C VAL A 19 -13.57 -0.46 16.31
N PHE A 20 -14.67 -1.19 16.14
CA PHE A 20 -15.96 -0.59 15.81
C PHE A 20 -17.06 -0.92 16.83
N PRO A 21 -17.88 0.09 17.26
CA PRO A 21 -18.99 -0.13 18.16
C PRO A 21 -20.06 -1.04 17.51
N THR A 22 -20.50 -2.02 18.27
CA THR A 22 -21.50 -3.02 17.91
C THR A 22 -22.92 -2.44 17.88
N LYS A 23 -23.31 -1.80 16.78
CA LYS A 23 -24.73 -1.68 16.39
C LYS A 23 -24.81 -1.82 14.88
N ALA A 24 -25.25 -2.99 14.46
CA ALA A 24 -25.58 -3.25 13.06
C ALA A 24 -26.84 -2.48 12.68
N ALA A 25 -26.72 -1.57 11.71
CA ALA A 25 -27.85 -1.16 10.91
C ALA A 25 -28.02 -2.22 9.83
N GLU A 26 -29.18 -2.89 9.79
CA GLU A 26 -29.52 -3.77 8.68
C GLU A 26 -29.75 -2.93 7.45
N VAL A 27 -28.90 -3.13 6.42
CA VAL A 27 -29.11 -2.50 5.10
C VAL A 27 -30.02 -3.44 4.32
N SER A 28 -31.28 -3.05 4.12
CA SER A 28 -32.30 -3.88 3.46
C SER A 28 -32.76 -3.31 2.10
N SER A 29 -32.33 -2.10 1.74
CA SER A 29 -32.71 -1.42 0.49
C SER A 29 -31.55 -0.63 -0.09
N VAL A 30 -31.71 -0.15 -1.34
CA VAL A 30 -30.74 0.77 -1.98
C VAL A 30 -30.69 2.11 -1.23
N GLU A 31 -31.82 2.57 -0.67
CA GLU A 31 -31.92 3.77 0.15
C GLU A 31 -31.09 3.63 1.43
N ASP A 32 -31.23 2.50 2.14
CA ASP A 32 -30.45 2.22 3.35
C ASP A 32 -28.96 2.17 3.04
N LEU A 33 -28.58 1.62 1.87
CA LEU A 33 -27.19 1.58 1.45
C LEU A 33 -26.66 2.98 1.10
N TYR A 34 -27.47 3.81 0.43
CA TYR A 34 -27.11 5.20 0.16
C TYR A 34 -26.87 5.99 1.45
N GLU A 35 -27.78 5.88 2.42
CA GLU A 35 -27.61 6.52 3.74
C GLU A 35 -26.38 6.00 4.46
N PHE A 36 -26.13 4.69 4.40
CA PHE A 36 -24.95 4.08 4.98
C PHE A 36 -23.68 4.64 4.35
N ILE A 37 -23.55 4.66 3.02
CA ILE A 37 -22.40 5.22 2.30
C ILE A 37 -22.21 6.69 2.67
N SER A 38 -23.26 7.49 2.61
CA SER A 38 -23.24 8.95 2.85
C SER A 38 -22.84 9.29 4.28
N SER A 39 -23.09 8.40 5.25
CA SER A 39 -22.66 8.54 6.64
C SER A 39 -21.18 8.18 6.87
N GLY A 40 -20.47 7.72 5.83
CA GLY A 40 -19.09 7.27 5.94
C GLY A 40 -18.13 8.38 6.38
N PRO A 41 -17.17 8.08 7.26
CA PRO A 41 -16.28 9.08 7.86
C PRO A 41 -15.35 9.75 6.87
N PHE A 42 -15.13 9.15 5.70
CA PHE A 42 -14.20 9.66 4.68
C PHE A 42 -14.86 10.49 3.59
N MET A 43 -16.18 10.57 3.54
CA MET A 43 -16.90 11.30 2.50
C MET A 43 -16.36 12.73 2.35
N ASN A 44 -16.36 13.50 3.44
CA ASN A 44 -15.91 14.91 3.41
C ASN A 44 -14.40 15.03 3.13
N SER A 45 -13.57 14.15 3.72
CA SER A 45 -12.11 14.22 3.56
C SER A 45 -11.64 13.86 2.15
N LEU A 46 -12.45 13.09 1.42
CA LEU A 46 -12.18 12.71 0.03
C LEU A 46 -12.92 13.60 -0.99
N GLY A 47 -13.65 14.61 -0.53
CA GLY A 47 -14.44 15.49 -1.38
C GLY A 47 -15.64 14.82 -2.04
N LEU A 48 -16.08 13.68 -1.50
CA LEU A 48 -17.28 12.97 -1.96
C LEU A 48 -18.53 13.61 -1.32
N THR A 49 -19.56 13.85 -2.13
CA THR A 49 -20.80 14.43 -1.63
C THR A 49 -21.94 13.42 -1.67
N PRO A 50 -22.96 13.55 -0.80
CA PRO A 50 -24.15 12.70 -0.86
C PRO A 50 -24.83 12.74 -2.24
N GLU A 51 -24.90 13.90 -2.87
CA GLU A 51 -25.49 14.07 -4.20
C GLU A 51 -24.68 13.28 -5.24
N GLY A 52 -23.34 13.35 -5.22
CA GLY A 52 -22.47 12.59 -6.12
C GLY A 52 -22.58 11.07 -5.91
N VAL A 53 -22.82 10.64 -4.67
CA VAL A 53 -23.13 9.22 -4.38
C VAL A 53 -24.48 8.84 -4.97
N ALA A 54 -25.53 9.67 -4.79
CA ALA A 54 -26.85 9.41 -5.35
C ALA A 54 -26.83 9.30 -6.88
N GLU A 55 -26.13 10.21 -7.56
CA GLU A 55 -25.96 10.20 -9.02
C GLU A 55 -25.20 8.99 -9.55
N SER A 56 -24.37 8.38 -8.72
CA SER A 56 -23.50 7.27 -9.10
C SER A 56 -23.76 5.97 -8.32
N ILE A 57 -24.92 5.86 -7.64
CA ILE A 57 -25.23 4.73 -6.75
C ILE A 57 -25.10 3.36 -7.43
N ASP A 58 -25.48 3.26 -8.70
CA ASP A 58 -25.35 2.02 -9.48
C ASP A 58 -23.88 1.60 -9.63
N LYS A 59 -22.97 2.56 -9.76
CA LYS A 59 -21.52 2.27 -9.81
C LYS A 59 -21.01 1.80 -8.46
N TRP A 60 -21.48 2.41 -7.37
CA TRP A 60 -21.14 1.96 -6.02
C TRP A 60 -21.58 0.51 -5.77
N LEU A 61 -22.81 0.18 -6.17
CA LEU A 61 -23.35 -1.18 -6.08
C LEU A 61 -22.51 -2.16 -6.92
N ALA A 62 -22.28 -1.83 -8.19
CA ALA A 62 -21.50 -2.69 -9.08
C ALA A 62 -20.07 -2.94 -8.55
N CYS A 63 -19.38 -1.89 -8.10
CA CYS A 63 -18.05 -2.01 -7.52
C CYS A 63 -18.07 -2.80 -6.20
N GLY A 64 -19.12 -2.62 -5.38
CA GLY A 64 -19.33 -3.41 -4.15
C GLY A 64 -19.46 -4.89 -4.43
N LEU A 65 -20.25 -5.27 -5.45
CA LEU A 65 -20.40 -6.66 -5.90
C LEU A 65 -19.08 -7.24 -6.41
N HIS A 66 -18.28 -6.45 -7.14
CA HIS A 66 -16.95 -6.87 -7.56
C HIS A 66 -16.04 -7.16 -6.36
N LEU A 67 -16.05 -6.31 -5.34
CA LEU A 67 -15.27 -6.55 -4.11
C LEU A 67 -15.78 -7.76 -3.31
N CYS A 68 -17.10 -7.97 -3.25
CA CYS A 68 -17.65 -9.18 -2.65
C CYS A 68 -17.11 -10.44 -3.32
N ARG A 69 -17.06 -10.46 -4.66
CA ARG A 69 -16.50 -11.59 -5.42
C ARG A 69 -15.01 -11.76 -5.16
N LEU A 70 -14.24 -10.64 -5.17
CA LEU A 70 -12.81 -10.65 -4.90
C LEU A 70 -12.48 -11.26 -3.54
N PHE A 71 -13.24 -10.89 -2.51
CA PHE A 71 -13.02 -11.33 -1.13
C PHE A 71 -13.88 -12.55 -0.75
N GLN A 72 -14.57 -13.18 -1.70
CA GLN A 72 -15.44 -14.35 -1.49
C GLN A 72 -16.49 -14.11 -0.39
N LEU A 73 -17.06 -12.89 -0.34
CA LEU A 73 -18.09 -12.50 0.60
C LEU A 73 -19.48 -12.80 0.03
N ASN A 74 -20.43 -13.14 0.91
CA ASN A 74 -21.84 -13.23 0.53
C ASN A 74 -22.44 -11.82 0.46
N GLU A 75 -22.74 -11.35 -0.74
CA GLU A 75 -23.29 -10.00 -1.00
C GLU A 75 -24.65 -9.75 -0.36
N LEU A 76 -25.42 -10.82 -0.12
CA LEU A 76 -26.74 -10.73 0.49
C LEU A 76 -26.69 -10.74 2.03
N ASP A 77 -25.53 -11.08 2.62
CA ASP A 77 -25.37 -11.21 4.07
C ASP A 77 -23.98 -10.69 4.50
N LEU A 78 -23.73 -9.41 4.21
CA LEU A 78 -22.53 -8.76 4.67
C LEU A 78 -22.62 -8.40 6.15
N SER A 79 -21.69 -8.84 6.95
CA SER A 79 -21.54 -8.35 8.31
C SER A 79 -21.24 -6.85 8.37
N PHE A 80 -21.54 -6.20 9.48
CA PHE A 80 -21.26 -4.76 9.64
C PHE A 80 -19.78 -4.39 9.35
N PRO A 81 -18.76 -5.11 9.88
CA PRO A 81 -17.37 -4.83 9.53
C PRO A 81 -17.06 -4.97 8.03
N GLN A 82 -17.68 -5.94 7.35
CA GLN A 82 -17.53 -6.10 5.89
C GLN A 82 -18.14 -4.92 5.14
N LYS A 83 -19.37 -4.48 5.52
CA LYS A 83 -20.00 -3.28 4.93
C LYS A 83 -19.14 -2.04 5.11
N VAL A 84 -18.60 -1.82 6.33
CA VAL A 84 -17.69 -0.69 6.61
C VAL A 84 -16.45 -0.77 5.74
N ARG A 85 -15.82 -1.94 5.64
CA ARG A 85 -14.61 -2.12 4.82
C ARG A 85 -14.88 -1.79 3.36
N LEU A 86 -16.00 -2.27 2.79
CA LEU A 86 -16.31 -2.04 1.38
C LEU A 86 -16.76 -0.60 1.12
N TYR A 87 -17.77 -0.12 1.85
CA TYR A 87 -18.49 1.11 1.51
C TYR A 87 -18.01 2.36 2.24
N HIS A 88 -17.33 2.22 3.38
CA HIS A 88 -16.75 3.35 4.11
C HIS A 88 -15.23 3.48 3.92
N TYR A 89 -14.57 2.46 3.30
CA TYR A 89 -13.14 2.49 3.14
C TYR A 89 -12.70 2.24 1.69
N TYR A 90 -12.88 1.04 1.13
CA TYR A 90 -12.34 0.73 -0.20
C TYR A 90 -12.96 1.53 -1.32
N LEU A 91 -14.27 1.62 -1.38
CA LEU A 91 -14.98 2.33 -2.45
C LEU A 91 -14.80 3.84 -2.39
N PRO A 92 -14.88 4.53 -1.24
CA PRO A 92 -14.55 5.95 -1.19
C PRO A 92 -13.15 6.25 -1.71
N VAL A 93 -12.15 5.44 -1.32
CA VAL A 93 -10.78 5.59 -1.82
C VAL A 93 -10.69 5.32 -3.32
N PHE A 94 -11.39 4.31 -3.84
CA PHE A 94 -11.43 4.02 -5.27
C PHE A 94 -12.03 5.19 -6.08
N PHE A 95 -13.17 5.73 -5.67
CA PHE A 95 -13.80 6.85 -6.36
C PHE A 95 -12.97 8.13 -6.28
N TRP A 96 -12.29 8.35 -5.16
CA TRP A 96 -11.32 9.44 -5.06
C TRP A 96 -10.16 9.24 -6.06
N CYS A 97 -9.63 8.03 -6.19
CA CYS A 97 -8.60 7.74 -7.20
C CYS A 97 -9.09 7.98 -8.62
N GLU A 98 -10.35 7.59 -8.94
CA GLU A 98 -10.97 7.88 -10.24
C GLU A 98 -11.06 9.39 -10.53
N GLU A 99 -11.39 10.17 -9.52
CA GLU A 99 -11.41 11.64 -9.62
C GLU A 99 -10.00 12.20 -9.87
N GLN A 100 -8.99 11.71 -9.15
CA GLN A 100 -7.59 12.11 -9.38
C GLN A 100 -7.11 11.75 -10.80
N ILE A 101 -7.50 10.58 -11.31
CA ILE A 101 -7.20 10.17 -12.70
C ILE A 101 -7.90 11.12 -13.69
N SER A 102 -9.14 11.47 -13.45
CA SER A 102 -9.90 12.40 -14.29
C SER A 102 -9.24 13.78 -14.32
N GLN A 103 -8.89 14.32 -13.16
CA GLN A 103 -8.20 15.60 -13.03
C GLN A 103 -6.82 15.58 -13.68
N HIS A 104 -6.07 14.49 -13.54
CA HIS A 104 -4.78 14.33 -14.20
C HIS A 104 -4.94 14.35 -15.72
N ARG A 105 -5.88 13.58 -16.26
CA ARG A 105 -6.13 13.53 -17.70
C ARG A 105 -6.58 14.86 -18.29
N SER A 106 -7.35 15.66 -17.55
CA SER A 106 -7.82 16.97 -17.99
C SER A 106 -6.71 18.00 -18.19
N GLN A 107 -5.50 17.75 -17.72
CA GLN A 107 -4.33 18.62 -17.91
C GLN A 107 -3.68 18.45 -19.30
N TYR A 108 -4.06 17.40 -20.03
CA TYR A 108 -3.51 17.06 -21.35
C TYR A 108 -4.52 17.33 -22.45
N LYS A 109 -4.03 17.69 -23.62
CA LYS A 109 -4.87 17.95 -24.81
C LYS A 109 -5.20 16.65 -25.53
N ASP A 110 -6.26 16.68 -26.32
CA ASP A 110 -6.63 15.56 -27.18
C ASP A 110 -5.47 15.18 -28.12
N GLY A 111 -5.09 13.91 -28.12
CA GLY A 111 -4.01 13.37 -28.94
C GLY A 111 -2.61 13.45 -28.33
N GLU A 112 -2.46 14.00 -27.12
CA GLU A 112 -1.21 13.90 -26.37
C GLU A 112 -1.09 12.55 -25.66
N ASP A 113 0.12 12.01 -25.58
CA ASP A 113 0.44 10.85 -24.76
C ASP A 113 0.31 11.23 -23.28
N ILE A 114 -0.60 10.58 -22.60
CA ILE A 114 -0.87 10.86 -21.18
C ILE A 114 -0.08 9.85 -20.34
N PRO A 115 0.93 10.28 -19.58
CA PRO A 115 1.61 9.38 -18.66
C PRO A 115 0.66 8.88 -17.58
N PRO A 116 0.84 7.67 -17.04
CA PRO A 116 0.01 7.17 -15.96
C PRO A 116 0.12 8.06 -14.72
N LEU A 117 -1.00 8.25 -14.03
CA LEU A 117 -0.98 8.90 -12.73
C LEU A 117 -0.33 7.98 -11.69
N VAL A 118 0.72 8.45 -11.04
CA VAL A 118 1.33 7.71 -9.91
C VAL A 118 0.69 8.18 -8.61
N ILE A 119 0.00 7.26 -7.93
CA ILE A 119 -0.60 7.48 -6.62
C ILE A 119 0.24 6.79 -5.55
N GLY A 120 0.74 7.55 -4.58
CA GLY A 120 1.52 7.05 -3.45
C GLY A 120 0.64 6.64 -2.28
N PHE A 121 0.85 5.44 -1.75
CA PHE A 121 0.16 4.92 -0.58
C PHE A 121 1.15 4.78 0.57
N SER A 122 1.08 5.69 1.53
CA SER A 122 1.91 5.65 2.74
C SER A 122 1.07 5.20 3.94
N ALA A 123 1.44 4.09 4.54
CA ALA A 123 0.68 3.55 5.65
C ALA A 123 1.54 2.64 6.53
N PRO A 124 1.28 2.59 7.84
CA PRO A 124 2.00 1.72 8.76
C PRO A 124 1.88 0.24 8.35
N GLN A 125 2.82 -0.54 8.79
CA GLN A 125 2.81 -1.98 8.57
C GLN A 125 1.63 -2.64 9.31
N GLY A 126 1.03 -3.66 8.68
CA GLY A 126 -0.10 -4.39 9.25
C GLY A 126 -1.46 -3.70 9.14
N CYS A 127 -1.56 -2.44 8.71
CA CYS A 127 -2.84 -1.71 8.59
C CYS A 127 -3.69 -2.11 7.36
N GLY A 128 -3.29 -3.13 6.60
CA GLY A 128 -4.04 -3.59 5.42
C GLY A 128 -3.76 -2.83 4.12
N LYS A 129 -2.67 -2.07 4.04
CA LYS A 129 -2.25 -1.30 2.87
C LYS A 129 -2.21 -2.12 1.57
N THR A 130 -1.53 -3.26 1.59
CA THR A 130 -1.41 -4.15 0.43
C THR A 130 -2.77 -4.69 -0.01
N THR A 131 -3.66 -5.02 0.93
CA THR A 131 -5.03 -5.47 0.62
C THR A 131 -5.86 -4.34 -0.03
N LEU A 132 -5.71 -3.09 0.44
CA LEU A 132 -6.35 -1.93 -0.18
C LEU A 132 -5.86 -1.77 -1.63
N VAL A 133 -4.54 -1.71 -1.84
CA VAL A 133 -3.94 -1.55 -3.17
C VAL A 133 -4.36 -2.69 -4.12
N PHE A 134 -4.41 -3.92 -3.63
CA PHE A 134 -4.92 -5.07 -4.38
C PHE A 134 -6.39 -4.92 -4.78
N ALA A 135 -7.24 -4.45 -3.85
CA ALA A 135 -8.66 -4.19 -4.14
C ALA A 135 -8.83 -3.08 -5.19
N LEU A 136 -8.04 -2.01 -5.11
CA LEU A 136 -8.06 -0.91 -6.08
C LEU A 136 -7.60 -1.36 -7.47
N ASP A 137 -6.49 -2.10 -7.55
CA ASP A 137 -5.98 -2.66 -8.80
C ASP A 137 -7.02 -3.57 -9.48
N TYR A 138 -7.69 -4.41 -8.70
CA TYR A 138 -8.78 -5.24 -9.20
C TYR A 138 -9.95 -4.40 -9.72
N LEU A 139 -10.39 -3.39 -8.96
CA LEU A 139 -11.48 -2.49 -9.39
C LEU A 139 -11.10 -1.73 -10.67
N PHE A 140 -9.90 -1.22 -10.79
CA PHE A 140 -9.43 -0.58 -12.01
C PHE A 140 -9.53 -1.52 -13.22
N LYS A 141 -9.05 -2.76 -13.07
CA LYS A 141 -9.10 -3.75 -14.15
C LYS A 141 -10.53 -4.09 -14.57
N VAL A 142 -11.44 -4.33 -13.61
CA VAL A 142 -12.85 -4.66 -13.94
C VAL A 142 -13.64 -3.46 -14.46
N THR A 143 -13.21 -2.25 -14.21
CA THR A 143 -13.77 -1.02 -14.77
C THR A 143 -13.09 -0.55 -16.06
N GLY A 144 -12.19 -1.38 -16.62
CA GLY A 144 -11.58 -1.14 -17.94
C GLY A 144 -10.35 -0.23 -17.91
N ARG A 145 -9.71 -0.03 -16.77
CA ARG A 145 -8.48 0.72 -16.66
C ARG A 145 -7.27 -0.19 -16.57
N LYS A 146 -6.20 0.13 -17.28
CA LYS A 146 -4.90 -0.55 -17.12
C LYS A 146 -4.17 0.07 -15.91
N SER A 147 -3.87 -0.75 -14.91
CA SER A 147 -3.17 -0.35 -13.69
C SER A 147 -1.96 -1.21 -13.42
N ALA A 148 -0.99 -0.67 -12.70
CA ALA A 148 0.17 -1.40 -12.21
C ALA A 148 0.35 -1.14 -10.72
N THR A 149 0.80 -2.15 -9.97
CA THR A 149 1.11 -2.06 -8.55
C THR A 149 2.57 -2.35 -8.29
N ILE A 150 3.22 -1.51 -7.49
CA ILE A 150 4.59 -1.69 -7.07
C ILE A 150 4.76 -1.24 -5.61
N SER A 151 5.58 -1.96 -4.85
CA SER A 151 5.88 -1.67 -3.46
C SER A 151 7.31 -1.16 -3.30
N ILE A 152 7.58 -0.33 -2.29
CA ILE A 152 8.96 -0.04 -1.91
C ILE A 152 9.72 -1.31 -1.55
N ASP A 153 9.03 -2.34 -1.06
CA ASP A 153 9.62 -3.63 -0.71
C ASP A 153 10.18 -4.37 -1.94
N ASP A 154 9.66 -4.09 -3.15
CA ASP A 154 10.16 -4.65 -4.40
C ASP A 154 11.56 -4.11 -4.77
N PHE A 155 12.00 -3.05 -4.12
CA PHE A 155 13.27 -2.39 -4.33
C PHE A 155 14.31 -2.66 -3.24
N TYR A 156 14.08 -3.58 -2.32
CA TYR A 156 15.12 -3.94 -1.37
C TYR A 156 16.41 -4.39 -2.06
N LEU A 157 17.52 -4.12 -1.42
CA LEU A 157 18.84 -4.60 -1.85
C LEU A 157 18.84 -6.13 -1.99
N THR A 158 19.67 -6.64 -2.88
CA THR A 158 19.96 -8.08 -2.92
C THR A 158 20.53 -8.56 -1.59
N ALA A 159 20.47 -9.86 -1.34
CA ALA A 159 21.06 -10.45 -0.12
C ALA A 159 22.56 -10.10 0.03
N GLU A 160 23.30 -10.06 -1.09
CA GLU A 160 24.72 -9.69 -1.13
C GLU A 160 24.91 -8.20 -0.77
N ASP A 161 24.14 -7.28 -1.36
CA ASP A 161 24.30 -5.86 -1.10
C ASP A 161 23.80 -5.46 0.29
N GLN A 162 22.79 -6.16 0.80
CA GLN A 162 22.38 -6.01 2.20
C GLN A 162 23.48 -6.48 3.18
N ALA A 163 24.25 -7.53 2.83
CA ALA A 163 25.39 -7.94 3.62
C ALA A 163 26.49 -6.87 3.62
N LYS A 164 26.79 -6.25 2.46
CA LYS A 164 27.74 -5.13 2.36
C LYS A 164 27.29 -3.92 3.18
N LEU A 165 26.00 -3.59 3.14
CA LEU A 165 25.42 -2.50 3.94
C LEU A 165 25.63 -2.75 5.45
N ARG A 166 25.36 -3.96 5.92
CA ARG A 166 25.57 -4.37 7.31
C ARG A 166 27.06 -4.26 7.70
N GLU A 167 27.97 -4.72 6.86
CA GLU A 167 29.42 -4.64 7.10
C GLU A 167 29.93 -3.20 7.12
N ALA A 168 29.34 -2.31 6.34
CA ALA A 168 29.65 -0.87 6.34
C ALA A 168 29.14 -0.14 7.58
N HIS A 169 28.16 -0.71 8.31
CA HIS A 169 27.55 -0.12 9.50
C HIS A 169 27.54 -1.09 10.69
N PRO A 170 28.72 -1.53 11.17
CA PRO A 170 28.82 -2.53 12.24
C PRO A 170 28.16 -2.02 13.52
N GLY A 171 27.31 -2.84 14.12
CA GLY A 171 26.58 -2.52 15.36
C GLY A 171 25.33 -1.67 15.17
N ASN A 172 24.96 -1.29 13.95
CA ASN A 172 23.68 -0.64 13.68
C ASN A 172 22.61 -1.70 13.37
N ALA A 173 21.81 -2.07 14.37
CA ALA A 173 20.76 -3.07 14.24
C ALA A 173 19.68 -2.70 13.20
N LEU A 174 19.49 -1.41 12.91
CA LEU A 174 18.50 -0.90 11.95
C LEU A 174 18.89 -1.16 10.48
N LEU A 175 20.17 -1.41 10.21
CA LEU A 175 20.72 -1.70 8.88
C LEU A 175 21.21 -3.14 8.75
N GLU A 176 21.05 -3.95 9.81
CA GLU A 176 21.43 -5.35 9.80
C GLU A 176 20.58 -6.17 8.83
N LEU A 177 19.28 -5.90 8.82
CA LEU A 177 18.30 -6.51 7.92
C LEU A 177 17.63 -5.45 7.06
N ARG A 178 16.97 -5.89 5.97
CA ARG A 178 16.15 -5.02 5.12
C ARG A 178 15.02 -4.36 5.92
N GLY A 179 14.55 -3.22 5.46
CA GLY A 179 13.36 -2.55 6.01
C GLY A 179 13.51 -1.04 6.12
N ASN A 180 14.62 -0.54 6.64
CA ASN A 180 14.83 0.87 6.88
C ASN A 180 15.49 1.60 5.68
N ALA A 181 15.47 2.93 5.71
CA ALA A 181 16.12 3.75 4.69
C ALA A 181 17.62 3.44 4.60
N GLY A 182 18.07 3.16 3.40
CA GLY A 182 19.41 2.67 3.08
C GLY A 182 19.42 1.21 2.62
N SER A 183 18.36 0.44 2.87
CA SER A 183 18.24 -0.96 2.44
C SER A 183 17.52 -1.14 1.09
N HIS A 184 17.41 -0.08 0.30
CA HIS A 184 16.76 -0.10 -1.01
C HIS A 184 17.73 0.26 -2.14
N ASP A 185 17.61 -0.41 -3.26
CA ASP A 185 18.30 -0.11 -4.52
C ASP A 185 17.60 1.08 -5.21
N LEU A 186 17.98 2.29 -4.78
CA LEU A 186 17.35 3.52 -5.29
C LEU A 186 17.61 3.73 -6.78
N PRO A 187 18.80 3.50 -7.35
CA PRO A 187 19.02 3.58 -8.79
C PRO A 187 18.07 2.68 -9.58
N PHE A 188 17.92 1.43 -9.18
CA PHE A 188 17.01 0.47 -9.80
C PHE A 188 15.53 0.90 -9.66
N SER A 189 15.16 1.48 -8.52
CA SER A 189 13.81 1.99 -8.32
C SER A 189 13.50 3.18 -9.23
N VAL A 190 14.46 4.09 -9.43
CA VAL A 190 14.32 5.23 -10.34
C VAL A 190 14.16 4.76 -11.79
N GLU A 191 14.96 3.79 -12.23
CA GLU A 191 14.85 3.19 -13.56
C GLU A 191 13.46 2.57 -13.76
N THR A 192 13.00 1.78 -12.81
CA THR A 192 11.68 1.12 -12.85
C THR A 192 10.52 2.12 -12.87
N LEU A 193 10.55 3.13 -11.99
CA LEU A 193 9.48 4.14 -11.93
C LEU A 193 9.47 5.04 -13.17
N THR A 194 10.65 5.32 -13.72
CA THR A 194 10.76 6.05 -14.99
C THR A 194 10.16 5.24 -16.14
N ALA A 195 10.49 3.96 -16.25
CA ALA A 195 9.92 3.08 -17.26
C ALA A 195 8.39 2.97 -17.14
N LEU A 196 7.86 2.82 -15.89
CA LEU A 196 6.42 2.82 -15.63
C LEU A 196 5.74 4.13 -16.05
N SER A 197 6.38 5.27 -15.76
CA SER A 197 5.83 6.59 -16.13
C SER A 197 5.80 6.83 -17.63
N ASN A 198 6.61 6.10 -18.40
CA ASN A 198 6.68 6.18 -19.85
C ASN A 198 5.85 5.07 -20.56
N LEU A 199 5.13 4.24 -19.81
CA LEU A 199 4.34 3.16 -20.39
C LEU A 199 2.97 3.67 -20.89
N SER A 200 3.02 4.64 -21.80
CA SER A 200 1.86 5.41 -22.32
C SER A 200 1.34 4.94 -23.68
N GLU A 201 2.06 4.07 -24.39
CA GLU A 201 1.69 3.61 -25.74
C GLU A 201 1.15 2.18 -25.73
N GLU A 202 0.28 1.88 -26.68
CA GLU A 202 -0.28 0.53 -26.89
C GLU A 202 0.83 -0.47 -27.26
N GLY A 203 0.79 -1.65 -26.64
CA GLY A 203 1.72 -2.74 -26.92
C GLY A 203 3.09 -2.61 -26.26
N MET A 204 3.42 -1.47 -25.64
CA MET A 204 4.61 -1.39 -24.79
C MET A 204 4.44 -2.27 -23.58
N LYS A 205 5.49 -3.02 -23.24
CA LYS A 205 5.46 -3.97 -22.12
C LYS A 205 6.70 -3.82 -21.27
N MET A 206 6.54 -4.08 -19.96
CA MET A 206 7.67 -4.23 -19.06
C MET A 206 7.35 -5.26 -17.96
N LYS A 207 8.41 -5.82 -17.38
CA LYS A 207 8.30 -6.68 -16.22
C LYS A 207 8.48 -5.86 -14.95
N LEU A 208 7.60 -6.06 -13.96
CA LEU A 208 7.68 -5.41 -12.66
C LEU A 208 8.57 -6.21 -11.72
N PRO A 209 9.57 -5.60 -11.09
CA PRO A 209 10.39 -6.30 -10.11
C PRO A 209 9.55 -6.84 -8.98
N ARG A 210 10.02 -7.96 -8.41
CA ARG A 210 9.47 -8.54 -7.18
C ARG A 210 10.61 -8.95 -6.25
N TYR A 211 10.30 -8.90 -4.98
CA TYR A 211 11.23 -9.29 -3.93
C TYR A 211 10.72 -10.54 -3.21
N ASP A 212 11.53 -11.58 -3.17
CA ASP A 212 11.25 -12.80 -2.42
C ASP A 212 11.68 -12.63 -0.96
N LYS A 213 10.73 -12.36 -0.08
CA LYS A 213 10.97 -12.19 1.35
C LYS A 213 11.38 -13.49 2.05
N SER A 214 11.08 -14.65 1.45
CA SER A 214 11.37 -15.98 2.03
C SER A 214 12.79 -16.49 1.73
N ALA A 215 13.43 -15.95 0.68
CA ALA A 215 14.77 -16.35 0.30
C ALA A 215 15.77 -16.24 1.47
N TYR A 216 16.79 -17.08 1.44
CA TYR A 216 17.86 -17.12 2.46
C TYR A 216 17.32 -17.19 3.91
N ASN A 217 16.37 -18.08 4.16
CA ASN A 217 15.72 -18.28 5.46
C ASN A 217 15.07 -17.01 6.02
N GLY A 218 14.34 -16.27 5.16
CA GLY A 218 13.63 -15.06 5.54
C GLY A 218 14.45 -13.77 5.47
N LYS A 219 15.77 -13.86 5.15
CA LYS A 219 16.58 -12.65 4.92
C LYS A 219 16.17 -11.91 3.65
N GLY A 220 15.62 -12.64 2.67
CA GLY A 220 15.10 -12.13 1.41
C GLY A 220 16.15 -11.87 0.35
N ASP A 221 15.69 -11.85 -0.90
CA ASP A 221 16.48 -11.46 -2.07
C ASP A 221 15.54 -10.96 -3.18
N ARG A 222 16.10 -10.33 -4.20
CA ARG A 222 15.37 -10.00 -5.43
C ARG A 222 14.92 -11.31 -6.10
N ALA A 223 13.63 -11.41 -6.43
CA ALA A 223 13.10 -12.57 -7.13
C ALA A 223 13.68 -12.68 -8.55
N ASP A 224 13.74 -13.90 -9.07
CA ASP A 224 14.21 -14.15 -10.43
C ASP A 224 13.38 -13.33 -11.45
N PRO A 225 14.02 -12.54 -12.33
CA PRO A 225 13.33 -11.74 -13.34
C PRO A 225 12.39 -12.53 -14.26
N SER A 226 12.58 -13.85 -14.41
CA SER A 226 11.65 -14.71 -15.16
C SER A 226 10.29 -14.78 -14.53
N THR A 227 10.19 -14.63 -13.20
CA THR A 227 8.96 -14.70 -12.41
C THR A 227 8.23 -13.34 -12.28
N TRP A 228 8.86 -12.26 -12.72
CA TRP A 228 8.27 -10.93 -12.60
C TRP A 228 7.03 -10.81 -13.48
N PRO A 229 5.91 -10.30 -12.94
CA PRO A 229 4.71 -10.09 -13.73
C PRO A 229 4.94 -9.03 -14.81
N GLU A 230 4.36 -9.26 -15.98
CA GLU A 230 4.38 -8.31 -17.10
C GLU A 230 3.19 -7.37 -16.99
N VAL A 231 3.42 -6.09 -17.28
CA VAL A 231 2.39 -5.08 -17.46
C VAL A 231 2.50 -4.49 -18.86
N GLU A 232 1.35 -4.10 -19.43
CA GLU A 232 1.22 -3.59 -20.78
C GLU A 232 0.55 -2.22 -20.77
N GLY A 233 1.16 -1.28 -21.51
CA GLY A 233 0.62 0.06 -21.76
C GLY A 233 -0.61 0.10 -22.70
N PRO A 234 -1.23 1.26 -22.83
CA PRO A 234 -1.01 2.45 -22.02
C PRO A 234 -1.54 2.27 -20.60
N LEU A 235 -0.72 2.54 -19.59
CA LEU A 235 -1.19 2.53 -18.21
C LEU A 235 -2.01 3.78 -17.91
N THR A 236 -3.08 3.63 -17.13
CA THR A 236 -3.86 4.75 -16.60
C THR A 236 -3.32 5.22 -15.26
N VAL A 237 -2.92 4.27 -14.40
CA VAL A 237 -2.52 4.54 -13.02
C VAL A 237 -1.46 3.56 -12.55
N VAL A 238 -0.53 4.05 -11.73
CA VAL A 238 0.43 3.27 -10.98
C VAL A 238 0.15 3.46 -9.50
N LEU A 239 -0.10 2.37 -8.78
CA LEU A 239 -0.29 2.36 -7.33
C LEU A 239 1.06 2.00 -6.69
N PHE A 240 1.73 3.01 -6.14
CA PHE A 240 3.03 2.85 -5.48
C PHE A 240 2.86 2.89 -3.97
N GLU A 241 3.15 1.78 -3.29
CA GLU A 241 2.87 1.62 -1.89
C GLU A 241 4.12 1.42 -1.04
N GLY A 242 4.10 1.94 0.19
CA GLY A 242 5.18 1.72 1.12
C GLY A 242 4.88 2.24 2.53
N TRP A 243 5.51 1.62 3.54
CA TRP A 243 5.29 2.03 4.92
C TRP A 243 6.02 3.35 5.27
N MET A 244 7.15 3.62 4.62
CA MET A 244 7.95 4.83 4.81
C MET A 244 7.91 5.78 3.62
N LEU A 245 7.03 5.52 2.64
CA LEU A 245 6.90 6.34 1.46
C LEU A 245 6.52 7.77 1.83
N GLY A 246 7.28 8.76 1.32
CA GLY A 246 7.13 10.16 1.65
C GLY A 246 7.71 10.58 3.02
N PHE A 247 8.46 9.72 3.72
CA PHE A 247 9.18 10.11 4.93
C PHE A 247 10.32 11.06 4.57
N LYS A 248 10.53 12.07 5.43
CA LYS A 248 11.60 13.07 5.26
C LYS A 248 12.54 13.03 6.45
N PRO A 249 13.82 13.36 6.24
CA PRO A 249 14.73 13.53 7.36
C PRO A 249 14.24 14.62 8.31
N VAL A 250 14.44 14.40 9.58
CA VAL A 250 14.16 15.37 10.65
C VAL A 250 15.50 15.79 11.30
N PRO A 251 15.55 16.86 12.15
CA PRO A 251 16.77 17.27 12.82
C PRO A 251 17.43 16.10 13.56
N VAL A 252 18.76 16.02 13.45
CA VAL A 252 19.54 14.88 13.96
C VAL A 252 19.41 14.71 15.48
N GLU A 253 19.21 15.80 16.20
CA GLU A 253 19.01 15.82 17.65
C GLU A 253 17.72 15.09 18.04
N VAL A 254 16.67 15.23 17.22
CA VAL A 254 15.38 14.57 17.42
C VAL A 254 15.54 13.06 17.30
N VAL A 255 16.18 12.60 16.24
CA VAL A 255 16.37 11.14 16.03
C VAL A 255 17.32 10.56 17.08
N LYS A 256 18.39 11.25 17.45
CA LYS A 256 19.33 10.79 18.48
C LYS A 256 18.72 10.72 19.88
N ALA A 257 17.76 11.59 20.18
CA ALA A 257 17.03 11.52 21.44
C ALA A 257 16.16 10.25 21.55
N VAL A 258 15.78 9.69 20.40
CA VAL A 258 15.02 8.44 20.31
C VAL A 258 15.92 7.24 20.34
N ASP A 259 16.87 7.18 19.40
CA ASP A 259 17.90 6.15 19.29
C ASP A 259 19.06 6.68 18.43
N PRO A 260 20.32 6.64 18.92
CA PRO A 260 21.48 7.10 18.15
C PRO A 260 21.67 6.38 16.81
N GLN A 261 21.21 5.14 16.68
CA GLN A 261 21.33 4.36 15.43
C GLN A 261 20.45 4.90 14.31
N LEU A 262 19.39 5.66 14.64
CA LEU A 262 18.51 6.33 13.67
C LEU A 262 19.21 7.44 12.89
N GLU A 263 20.34 7.97 13.34
CA GLU A 263 21.05 9.04 12.62
C GLU A 263 21.37 8.65 11.17
N THR A 264 21.90 7.43 10.97
CA THR A 264 22.24 6.95 9.62
C THR A 264 20.98 6.72 8.78
N VAL A 265 19.94 6.12 9.35
CA VAL A 265 18.66 5.89 8.65
C VAL A 265 18.03 7.21 8.26
N ASN A 266 18.01 8.20 9.15
CA ASN A 266 17.48 9.54 8.91
C ASN A 266 18.23 10.27 7.78
N ARG A 267 19.56 10.20 7.76
CA ARG A 267 20.38 10.76 6.69
C ARG A 267 20.12 10.06 5.36
N ASN A 268 19.96 8.73 5.35
CA ASN A 268 19.64 7.99 4.14
C ASN A 268 18.32 8.45 3.50
N LEU A 269 17.34 8.95 4.28
CA LEU A 269 16.07 9.46 3.76
C LEU A 269 16.25 10.65 2.79
N GLU A 270 17.36 11.39 2.85
CA GLU A 270 17.62 12.51 1.94
C GLU A 270 17.52 12.14 0.46
N ALA A 271 17.94 10.93 0.11
CA ALA A 271 17.94 10.45 -1.27
C ALA A 271 16.57 9.96 -1.77
N TYR A 272 15.61 9.72 -0.87
CA TYR A 272 14.34 9.08 -1.22
C TYR A 272 13.36 10.01 -1.92
N TYR A 273 13.44 11.33 -1.67
CA TYR A 273 12.63 12.29 -2.40
C TYR A 273 12.89 12.22 -3.92
N ASP A 274 14.16 12.25 -4.32
CA ASP A 274 14.55 12.20 -5.73
C ASP A 274 14.35 10.81 -6.35
N ALA A 275 14.41 9.77 -5.54
CA ALA A 275 14.20 8.40 -6.01
C ALA A 275 12.71 8.05 -6.17
N TRP A 276 11.82 8.53 -5.29
CA TRP A 276 10.44 8.09 -5.21
C TRP A 276 9.41 9.20 -5.23
N ASP A 277 9.50 10.16 -4.31
CA ASP A 277 8.42 11.12 -4.06
C ASP A 277 8.13 12.01 -5.27
N LYS A 278 9.16 12.36 -6.06
CA LYS A 278 9.01 13.18 -7.27
C LYS A 278 8.10 12.57 -8.34
N PHE A 279 7.99 11.23 -8.38
CA PHE A 279 7.11 10.53 -9.32
C PHE A 279 5.64 10.61 -8.90
N ILE A 280 5.37 10.77 -7.61
CA ILE A 280 4.03 10.70 -7.04
C ILE A 280 3.32 12.03 -7.24
N LYS A 281 2.11 11.97 -7.82
CA LYS A 281 1.28 13.15 -8.10
C LYS A 281 0.06 13.26 -7.18
N ALA A 282 -0.36 12.15 -6.58
CA ALA A 282 -1.45 12.12 -5.61
C ALA A 282 -1.07 11.18 -4.47
N TRP A 283 -1.54 11.47 -3.25
CA TRP A 283 -1.13 10.76 -2.05
C TRP A 283 -2.31 10.29 -1.22
N ILE A 284 -2.23 9.06 -0.75
CA ILE A 284 -3.08 8.51 0.30
C ILE A 284 -2.18 8.16 1.49
N VAL A 285 -2.42 8.82 2.62
CA VAL A 285 -1.66 8.58 3.85
C VAL A 285 -2.60 8.06 4.91
N ILE A 286 -2.44 6.79 5.28
CA ILE A 286 -3.21 6.17 6.34
C ILE A 286 -2.54 6.50 7.68
N LYS A 287 -3.22 7.28 8.49
CA LYS A 287 -2.80 7.59 9.87
C LYS A 287 -3.51 6.68 10.85
N ILE A 288 -2.76 6.12 11.77
CA ILE A 288 -3.32 5.35 12.88
C ILE A 288 -3.38 6.21 14.13
N LYS A 289 -4.47 6.09 14.86
CA LYS A 289 -4.69 6.86 16.08
C LYS A 289 -3.82 6.38 17.24
N ASP A 290 -3.66 5.06 17.34
CA ASP A 290 -2.83 4.41 18.36
C ASP A 290 -1.78 3.53 17.70
N PRO A 291 -0.53 3.96 17.70
CA PRO A 291 0.56 3.21 17.08
C PRO A 291 0.87 1.85 17.73
N SER A 292 0.42 1.61 18.96
CA SER A 292 0.58 0.28 19.58
C SER A 292 -0.13 -0.82 18.78
N CYS A 293 -1.16 -0.46 17.99
CA CYS A 293 -1.83 -1.37 17.09
C CYS A 293 -0.88 -1.99 16.05
N VAL A 294 0.13 -1.26 15.58
CA VAL A 294 1.10 -1.78 14.58
C VAL A 294 1.83 -3.00 15.12
N TYR A 295 2.25 -2.93 16.38
CA TYR A 295 2.87 -4.07 17.04
C TYR A 295 1.94 -5.28 17.10
N GLN A 296 0.69 -5.06 17.52
CA GLN A 296 -0.30 -6.12 17.63
C GLN A 296 -0.59 -6.76 16.25
N TRP A 297 -0.80 -5.95 15.22
CA TRP A 297 -1.05 -6.44 13.86
C TRP A 297 0.14 -7.22 13.30
N ARG A 298 1.35 -6.71 13.52
CA ARG A 298 2.55 -7.41 13.09
C ARG A 298 2.73 -8.72 13.83
N LEU A 299 2.58 -8.73 15.15
CA LEU A 299 2.67 -9.92 15.96
C LEU A 299 1.66 -11.00 15.52
N GLN A 300 0.41 -10.60 15.27
CA GLN A 300 -0.62 -11.52 14.76
C GLN A 300 -0.24 -12.11 13.39
N ALA A 301 0.27 -11.29 12.48
CA ALA A 301 0.73 -11.76 11.17
C ALA A 301 1.87 -12.78 11.28
N GLU A 302 2.85 -12.51 12.14
CA GLU A 302 3.99 -13.43 12.36
C GLU A 302 3.57 -14.73 13.06
N ILE A 303 2.63 -14.65 14.00
CA ILE A 303 2.04 -15.84 14.64
C ILE A 303 1.34 -16.71 13.58
N ALA A 304 0.48 -16.10 12.76
CA ALA A 304 -0.23 -16.81 11.69
C ALA A 304 0.72 -17.45 10.68
N MET A 305 1.80 -16.77 10.30
CA MET A 305 2.84 -17.35 9.43
C MET A 305 3.50 -18.57 10.06
N ARG A 306 3.87 -18.51 11.35
CA ARG A 306 4.48 -19.63 12.06
C ARG A 306 3.52 -20.80 12.23
N GLU A 307 2.26 -20.53 12.52
CA GLU A 307 1.20 -21.55 12.63
C GLU A 307 0.93 -22.26 11.28
N ALA A 308 1.07 -21.52 10.16
CA ALA A 308 1.02 -22.07 8.82
C ALA A 308 2.29 -22.86 8.41
N GLY A 309 3.30 -22.97 9.31
CA GLY A 309 4.54 -23.66 9.04
C GLY A 309 5.57 -22.85 8.22
N ASN A 310 5.32 -21.55 8.05
CA ASN A 310 6.24 -20.64 7.35
C ASN A 310 7.24 -19.99 8.31
N PRO A 311 8.44 -19.60 7.85
CA PRO A 311 9.36 -18.83 8.64
C PRO A 311 8.75 -17.47 9.03
N GLY A 312 8.72 -17.16 10.31
CA GLY A 312 8.24 -15.88 10.82
C GLY A 312 9.15 -15.37 11.94
N MET A 313 9.16 -14.05 12.16
CA MET A 313 9.90 -13.43 13.25
C MET A 313 9.43 -13.95 14.61
N SER A 314 10.36 -14.05 15.58
CA SER A 314 10.02 -14.24 16.98
C SER A 314 9.29 -13.02 17.54
N ASN A 315 8.63 -13.17 18.69
CA ASN A 315 7.96 -12.07 19.34
C ASN A 315 8.91 -10.91 19.69
N ASP A 316 10.14 -11.23 20.12
CA ASP A 316 11.16 -10.23 20.47
C ASP A 316 11.68 -9.49 19.24
N GLU A 317 11.85 -10.17 18.11
CA GLU A 317 12.21 -9.55 16.84
C GLU A 317 11.08 -8.62 16.33
N VAL A 318 9.82 -9.01 16.53
CA VAL A 318 8.67 -8.15 16.18
C VAL A 318 8.66 -6.88 17.03
N VAL A 319 8.95 -6.98 18.34
CA VAL A 319 9.06 -5.81 19.22
C VAL A 319 10.12 -4.85 18.69
N LEU A 320 11.31 -5.36 18.43
CA LEU A 320 12.44 -4.56 17.97
C LEU A 320 12.14 -3.88 16.62
N TYR A 321 11.62 -4.64 15.66
CA TYR A 321 11.29 -4.17 14.32
C TYR A 321 10.19 -3.09 14.33
N THR A 322 9.16 -3.25 15.18
CA THR A 322 8.00 -2.34 15.21
C THR A 322 8.29 -1.06 15.98
N LEU A 323 9.07 -1.11 17.04
CA LEU A 323 9.48 0.07 17.82
C LEU A 323 10.16 1.13 16.95
N PHE A 324 10.96 0.71 15.98
CA PHE A 324 11.68 1.62 15.08
C PHE A 324 10.78 2.22 14.01
N SER A 325 9.91 1.42 13.42
CA SER A 325 8.91 1.90 12.46
C SER A 325 7.97 2.94 13.09
N TYR A 326 7.61 2.73 14.35
CA TYR A 326 6.75 3.61 15.13
C TYR A 326 7.36 4.97 15.40
N LYS A 327 8.60 5.00 15.85
CA LYS A 327 9.29 6.23 16.26
C LYS A 327 9.53 7.20 15.08
N LEU A 328 9.64 6.67 13.85
CA LEU A 328 9.77 7.48 12.63
C LEU A 328 8.42 7.99 12.06
N SER A 329 7.31 7.37 12.42
CA SER A 329 5.98 7.69 11.85
C SER A 329 5.21 8.78 12.61
N THR A 330 5.72 9.30 13.73
CA THR A 330 4.97 10.19 14.64
C THR A 330 5.04 11.69 14.29
N GLU A 331 5.87 12.11 13.32
CA GLU A 331 5.96 13.52 12.93
C GLU A 331 4.94 13.87 11.83
N PRO A 332 4.23 15.01 11.95
CA PRO A 332 3.28 15.47 10.94
C PRO A 332 4.02 15.91 9.68
N LYS A 333 3.60 15.40 8.53
CA LYS A 333 4.11 15.86 7.22
C LYS A 333 3.47 17.19 6.85
N PRO A 334 4.23 18.18 6.33
CA PRO A 334 3.67 19.47 5.94
C PRO A 334 2.87 19.39 4.62
N ASP A 335 1.75 20.09 4.63
CA ASP A 335 1.05 20.82 3.56
C ASP A 335 0.63 20.14 2.23
N ALA A 336 0.44 18.83 2.14
CA ALA A 336 -0.22 18.25 0.95
C ALA A 336 -0.90 16.89 1.21
N PHE A 337 -1.36 16.64 2.43
CA PHE A 337 -1.83 15.30 2.79
C PHE A 337 -3.28 15.31 3.27
N TRP A 338 -4.13 14.62 2.51
CA TRP A 338 -5.41 14.16 3.00
C TRP A 338 -5.18 12.90 3.83
N GLY A 339 -5.33 13.01 5.14
CA GLY A 339 -5.27 11.86 6.04
C GLY A 339 -6.62 11.15 6.04
N ILE A 340 -6.60 9.86 5.74
CA ILE A 340 -7.72 8.95 5.98
C ILE A 340 -7.53 8.29 7.34
#